data_0384cb28106c76c13a4bc8145e5599cd
#
_entry.id   0384cb28106c76c13a4bc8145e5599cd
#
_cell.length_a   1.000
_cell.length_b   1.000
_cell.length_c   1.000
_cell.angle_alpha   90.00
_cell.angle_beta   90.00
_cell.angle_gamma   90.00
#
_symmetry.space_group_name_H-M   'P 1'
#
loop_
_entity.id
_entity.type
_entity.pdbx_description
1 polymer ?
#
loop_
_entity_poly.entity_id
_entity_poly.type
_entity_poly.pdbx_seq_one_letter_code
_entity_poly.pdbx_strand_id
1 'polypeptide(L)'
;MNKTPPETRTGEIAASPARFLGRGDAAVFDTFVVPQYLALFAERLLELIVPTEDARVCHLQCRTGYPDRDLLARLPNAHVYGCDNSEFAIELARAKAKTIAGFVHDYRVIEAFTTPFPPGAFSHGITLHPLAAPAERRRMLEELARIVAPRGQALVAMPLRGSFIEIADLLRECALKNELTELTNAVEAAVQLRPTDELFKRELEEVGFEFVDVDVRTRTLRFENGRQLFEDPATRLMLLPEFRVNLHMPDDAPFAYVREAIDKYWSDGAFELTVNVGVVTGRRKSA
;
A
#
# COMPACT_ATOMS: atom_id res chain seq x y z
N MET A 1 14.59 51.95 -11.04
CA MET A 1 14.78 50.60 -11.56
C MET A 1 14.49 49.62 -10.42
N ASN A 2 13.23 49.21 -10.34
CA ASN A 2 12.80 48.20 -9.32
C ASN A 2 13.05 46.81 -9.91
N LYS A 3 13.90 46.03 -9.20
CA LYS A 3 14.08 44.58 -9.47
C LYS A 3 13.07 43.84 -8.59
N THR A 4 12.08 43.24 -9.23
CA THR A 4 11.17 42.25 -8.65
C THR A 4 11.96 41.00 -8.25
N PRO A 5 11.77 40.45 -7.05
CA PRO A 5 12.39 39.18 -6.69
C PRO A 5 11.81 38.02 -7.51
N PRO A 6 12.57 36.96 -7.77
CA PRO A 6 12.08 35.82 -8.54
C PRO A 6 11.03 35.03 -7.74
N GLU A 7 9.93 34.72 -8.42
CA GLU A 7 8.88 33.84 -7.93
C GLU A 7 9.47 32.46 -7.60
N THR A 8 9.27 32.06 -6.37
CA THR A 8 9.54 30.69 -5.90
C THR A 8 8.63 29.73 -6.66
N ARG A 9 9.17 28.99 -7.60
CA ARG A 9 8.49 27.84 -8.21
C ARG A 9 8.15 26.85 -7.11
N THR A 10 6.86 26.74 -6.83
CA THR A 10 6.28 25.64 -6.06
C THR A 10 6.70 24.35 -6.74
N GLY A 11 7.51 23.54 -6.03
CA GLY A 11 8.01 22.28 -6.55
C GLY A 11 6.85 21.36 -6.92
N GLU A 12 6.77 21.00 -8.19
CA GLU A 12 6.03 19.82 -8.63
C GLU A 12 6.52 18.64 -7.81
N ILE A 13 5.65 18.09 -6.98
CA ILE A 13 5.89 16.83 -6.29
C ILE A 13 5.95 15.78 -7.40
N ALA A 14 7.15 15.40 -7.78
CA ALA A 14 7.38 14.34 -8.75
C ALA A 14 6.58 13.10 -8.30
N ALA A 15 5.77 12.56 -9.21
CA ALA A 15 5.03 11.33 -8.95
C ALA A 15 6.03 10.26 -8.53
N SER A 16 5.77 9.62 -7.37
CA SER A 16 6.68 8.65 -6.77
C SER A 16 6.99 7.50 -7.75
N PRO A 17 8.27 7.26 -8.12
CA PRO A 17 8.66 6.19 -9.04
C PRO A 17 8.41 4.78 -8.49
N ALA A 18 8.06 4.64 -7.22
CA ALA A 18 7.93 3.37 -6.51
C ALA A 18 6.71 2.52 -6.90
N ARG A 19 5.94 2.89 -7.92
CA ARG A 19 4.59 2.34 -8.15
C ARG A 19 4.41 1.55 -9.41
N PHE A 20 5.38 1.56 -10.28
CA PHE A 20 5.25 0.98 -11.60
C PHE A 20 5.85 -0.42 -11.62
N LEU A 21 4.99 -1.46 -11.63
CA LEU A 21 5.48 -2.82 -11.88
C LEU A 21 5.82 -2.96 -13.36
N GLY A 22 7.11 -3.17 -13.65
CA GLY A 22 7.57 -3.50 -14.99
C GLY A 22 7.05 -4.89 -15.44
N ARG A 23 7.28 -5.24 -16.72
CA ARG A 23 6.78 -6.51 -17.28
C ARG A 23 7.24 -7.74 -16.49
N GLY A 24 8.54 -7.83 -16.15
CA GLY A 24 9.08 -8.92 -15.35
C GLY A 24 8.61 -8.89 -13.89
N ASP A 25 8.47 -7.69 -13.35
CA ASP A 25 8.09 -7.48 -11.94
C ASP A 25 6.66 -7.90 -11.66
N ALA A 26 5.72 -7.71 -12.61
CA ALA A 26 4.32 -8.12 -12.43
C ALA A 26 4.18 -9.63 -12.19
N ALA A 27 4.92 -10.46 -12.92
CA ALA A 27 4.92 -11.91 -12.72
C ALA A 27 5.56 -12.32 -11.39
N VAL A 28 6.71 -11.71 -11.04
CA VAL A 28 7.38 -11.95 -9.75
C VAL A 28 6.49 -11.51 -8.60
N PHE A 29 5.84 -10.36 -8.73
CA PHE A 29 4.88 -9.84 -7.75
C PHE A 29 3.75 -10.84 -7.50
N ASP A 30 3.10 -11.30 -8.54
CA ASP A 30 1.97 -12.22 -8.43
C ASP A 30 2.37 -13.59 -7.84
N THR A 31 3.57 -14.09 -8.20
CA THR A 31 4.02 -15.41 -7.78
C THR A 31 4.55 -15.45 -6.35
N PHE A 32 5.24 -14.38 -5.92
CA PHE A 32 5.96 -14.37 -4.65
C PHE A 32 5.44 -13.34 -3.65
N VAL A 33 5.18 -12.09 -4.09
CA VAL A 33 4.75 -11.02 -3.16
C VAL A 33 3.31 -11.23 -2.69
N VAL A 34 2.44 -11.65 -3.61
CA VAL A 34 1.03 -11.91 -3.26
C VAL A 34 0.91 -12.94 -2.15
N PRO A 35 1.40 -14.19 -2.26
CA PRO A 35 1.18 -15.19 -1.22
C PRO A 35 1.98 -14.96 0.06
N GLN A 36 3.15 -14.33 -0.01
CA GLN A 36 4.04 -14.19 1.14
C GLN A 36 3.81 -12.90 1.93
N TYR A 37 3.27 -11.86 1.27
CA TYR A 37 3.15 -10.55 1.88
C TYR A 37 1.75 -9.94 1.76
N LEU A 38 1.19 -9.81 0.54
CA LEU A 38 -0.13 -9.19 0.40
C LEU A 38 -1.27 -10.01 1.01
N ALA A 39 -1.12 -11.33 1.09
CA ALA A 39 -2.08 -12.20 1.77
C ALA A 39 -2.32 -11.78 3.23
N LEU A 40 -1.30 -11.27 3.93
CA LEU A 40 -1.42 -10.78 5.30
C LEU A 40 -2.49 -9.68 5.45
N PHE A 41 -2.62 -8.85 4.43
CA PHE A 41 -3.58 -7.74 4.40
C PHE A 41 -4.95 -8.19 3.87
N ALA A 42 -4.95 -9.07 2.86
CA ALA A 42 -6.16 -9.52 2.21
C ALA A 42 -7.02 -10.42 3.11
N GLU A 43 -6.43 -11.32 3.87
CA GLU A 43 -7.14 -12.22 4.77
C GLU A 43 -8.14 -11.46 5.66
N ARG A 44 -7.65 -10.44 6.35
CA ARG A 44 -8.51 -9.67 7.25
C ARG A 44 -9.48 -8.76 6.52
N LEU A 45 -9.06 -8.15 5.41
CA LEU A 45 -9.95 -7.34 4.60
C LEU A 45 -11.15 -8.17 4.12
N LEU A 46 -10.93 -9.39 3.63
CA LEU A 46 -11.98 -10.30 3.17
C LEU A 46 -12.93 -10.73 4.29
N GLU A 47 -12.44 -10.91 5.52
CA GLU A 47 -13.28 -11.24 6.68
C GLU A 47 -14.24 -10.09 7.05
N LEU A 48 -13.83 -8.83 6.83
CA LEU A 48 -14.58 -7.63 7.17
C LEU A 48 -15.55 -7.16 6.07
N ILE A 49 -15.51 -7.78 4.90
CA ILE A 49 -16.45 -7.48 3.81
C ILE A 49 -17.86 -7.87 4.24
N VAL A 50 -18.78 -6.93 4.10
CA VAL A 50 -20.21 -7.19 4.36
C VAL A 50 -20.86 -7.71 3.08
N PRO A 51 -21.41 -8.92 3.09
CA PRO A 51 -22.08 -9.50 1.94
C PRO A 51 -23.20 -8.61 1.39
N THR A 52 -23.24 -8.45 0.08
CA THR A 52 -24.25 -7.67 -0.65
C THR A 52 -24.55 -8.41 -1.95
N GLU A 53 -25.83 -8.59 -2.26
CA GLU A 53 -26.27 -9.17 -3.54
C GLU A 53 -25.87 -8.23 -4.69
N ASP A 54 -25.49 -8.81 -5.84
CA ASP A 54 -25.07 -8.09 -7.05
C ASP A 54 -24.03 -6.98 -6.78
N ALA A 55 -23.07 -7.28 -5.89
CA ALA A 55 -22.06 -6.33 -5.48
C ALA A 55 -21.27 -5.80 -6.67
N ARG A 56 -21.07 -4.47 -6.69
CA ARG A 56 -20.14 -3.79 -7.59
C ARG A 56 -18.96 -3.33 -6.77
N VAL A 57 -17.81 -3.92 -7.02
CA VAL A 57 -16.58 -3.67 -6.26
C VAL A 57 -15.61 -2.87 -7.11
N CYS A 58 -15.14 -1.73 -6.61
CA CYS A 58 -13.98 -1.04 -7.18
C CYS A 58 -12.73 -1.38 -6.38
N HIS A 59 -11.75 -1.99 -7.02
CA HIS A 59 -10.44 -2.28 -6.44
C HIS A 59 -9.42 -1.27 -6.95
N LEU A 60 -9.13 -0.25 -6.14
CA LEU A 60 -8.10 0.75 -6.42
C LEU A 60 -6.71 0.19 -6.14
N GLN A 61 -5.75 0.50 -7.02
CA GLN A 61 -4.40 -0.07 -6.98
C GLN A 61 -4.42 -1.59 -6.94
N CYS A 62 -5.22 -2.17 -7.83
CA CYS A 62 -5.47 -3.62 -7.87
C CYS A 62 -4.24 -4.44 -8.28
N ARG A 63 -3.19 -3.81 -8.81
CA ARG A 63 -1.98 -4.47 -9.32
C ARG A 63 -2.37 -5.65 -10.21
N THR A 64 -1.95 -6.87 -9.84
CA THR A 64 -2.24 -8.10 -10.60
C THR A 64 -3.60 -8.72 -10.29
N GLY A 65 -4.53 -7.96 -9.67
CA GLY A 65 -5.90 -8.38 -9.40
C GLY A 65 -6.05 -9.35 -8.21
N TYR A 66 -5.15 -9.32 -7.24
CA TYR A 66 -5.32 -10.04 -5.98
C TYR A 66 -5.95 -9.11 -4.92
N PRO A 67 -6.98 -9.50 -4.17
CA PRO A 67 -7.59 -10.84 -4.00
C PRO A 67 -8.92 -11.02 -4.74
N ASP A 68 -9.08 -10.49 -5.94
CA ASP A 68 -10.39 -10.39 -6.63
C ASP A 68 -11.08 -11.75 -6.83
N ARG A 69 -10.30 -12.83 -7.00
CA ARG A 69 -10.87 -14.19 -7.03
C ARG A 69 -11.48 -14.57 -5.68
N ASP A 70 -10.81 -14.23 -4.58
CA ASP A 70 -11.24 -14.63 -3.23
C ASP A 70 -12.42 -13.78 -2.76
N LEU A 71 -12.60 -12.57 -3.33
CA LEU A 71 -13.78 -11.75 -3.14
C LEU A 71 -15.07 -12.47 -3.52
N LEU A 72 -15.05 -13.32 -4.57
CA LEU A 72 -16.24 -14.05 -5.03
C LEU A 72 -16.77 -15.05 -3.97
N ALA A 73 -15.92 -15.52 -3.07
CA ALA A 73 -16.35 -16.36 -1.95
C ALA A 73 -17.16 -15.57 -0.91
N ARG A 74 -16.95 -14.25 -0.81
CA ARG A 74 -17.67 -13.35 0.10
C ARG A 74 -18.82 -12.61 -0.56
N LEU A 75 -18.67 -12.31 -1.84
CA LEU A 75 -19.60 -11.54 -2.67
C LEU A 75 -19.92 -12.36 -3.94
N PRO A 76 -20.77 -13.41 -3.83
CA PRO A 76 -21.17 -14.19 -5.00
C PRO A 76 -21.79 -13.28 -6.08
N ASN A 77 -21.44 -13.51 -7.34
CA ASN A 77 -21.86 -12.72 -8.49
C ASN A 77 -21.37 -11.26 -8.50
N ALA A 78 -20.34 -10.92 -7.70
CA ALA A 78 -19.79 -9.57 -7.73
C ALA A 78 -19.22 -9.22 -9.11
N HIS A 79 -19.45 -7.97 -9.52
CA HIS A 79 -18.76 -7.34 -10.63
C HIS A 79 -17.56 -6.57 -10.10
N VAL A 80 -16.34 -6.96 -10.47
CA VAL A 80 -15.09 -6.31 -10.00
C VAL A 80 -14.51 -5.40 -11.06
N TYR A 81 -14.23 -4.17 -10.67
CA TYR A 81 -13.61 -3.13 -11.47
C TYR A 81 -12.26 -2.79 -10.86
N GLY A 82 -11.18 -3.31 -11.46
CA GLY A 82 -9.82 -3.07 -10.99
C GLY A 82 -9.19 -1.88 -11.69
N CYS A 83 -8.50 -1.04 -10.92
CA CYS A 83 -7.76 0.11 -11.45
C CYS A 83 -6.33 0.13 -10.92
N ASP A 84 -5.36 0.29 -11.81
CA ASP A 84 -3.94 0.44 -11.47
C ASP A 84 -3.23 1.30 -12.51
N ASN A 85 -2.07 1.84 -12.19
CA ASN A 85 -1.26 2.62 -13.11
C ASN A 85 -0.26 1.78 -13.93
N SER A 86 -0.08 0.50 -13.59
CA SER A 86 0.80 -0.42 -14.31
C SER A 86 0.02 -1.19 -15.39
N GLU A 87 0.33 -0.93 -16.65
CA GLU A 87 -0.25 -1.66 -17.79
C GLU A 87 0.05 -3.17 -17.69
N PHE A 88 1.28 -3.54 -17.32
CA PHE A 88 1.68 -4.95 -17.20
C PHE A 88 0.95 -5.69 -16.07
N ALA A 89 0.71 -5.00 -14.95
CA ALA A 89 -0.07 -5.55 -13.85
C ALA A 89 -1.54 -5.76 -14.29
N ILE A 90 -2.13 -4.78 -14.98
CA ILE A 90 -3.48 -4.87 -15.52
C ILE A 90 -3.63 -5.95 -16.59
N GLU A 91 -2.64 -6.12 -17.49
CA GLU A 91 -2.63 -7.23 -18.45
C GLU A 91 -2.68 -8.59 -17.74
N LEU A 92 -1.85 -8.77 -16.70
CA LEU A 92 -1.83 -10.00 -15.91
C LEU A 92 -3.16 -10.21 -15.14
N ALA A 93 -3.72 -9.16 -14.54
CA ALA A 93 -5.02 -9.22 -13.87
C ALA A 93 -6.12 -9.68 -14.85
N ARG A 94 -6.18 -9.10 -16.05
CA ARG A 94 -7.12 -9.52 -17.11
C ARG A 94 -6.92 -10.97 -17.53
N ALA A 95 -5.66 -11.40 -17.67
CA ALA A 95 -5.35 -12.79 -18.06
C ALA A 95 -5.84 -13.77 -16.99
N LYS A 96 -5.59 -13.50 -15.73
CA LYS A 96 -6.06 -14.33 -14.60
C LYS A 96 -7.58 -14.35 -14.50
N ALA A 97 -8.23 -13.21 -14.60
CA ALA A 97 -9.67 -13.10 -14.51
C ALA A 97 -10.41 -13.94 -15.57
N LYS A 98 -9.88 -14.03 -16.79
CA LYS A 98 -10.42 -14.88 -17.87
C LYS A 98 -10.42 -16.37 -17.53
N THR A 99 -9.61 -16.82 -16.58
CA THR A 99 -9.56 -18.23 -16.15
C THR A 99 -10.63 -18.58 -15.11
N ILE A 100 -11.36 -17.58 -14.60
CA ILE A 100 -12.37 -17.77 -13.56
C ILE A 100 -13.74 -17.78 -14.23
N ALA A 101 -14.41 -18.92 -14.21
CA ALA A 101 -15.71 -19.10 -14.84
C ALA A 101 -16.76 -18.17 -14.19
N GLY A 102 -17.53 -17.46 -15.01
CA GLY A 102 -18.59 -16.55 -14.54
C GLY A 102 -18.12 -15.26 -13.88
N PHE A 103 -16.82 -15.02 -13.82
CA PHE A 103 -16.30 -13.80 -13.20
C PHE A 103 -16.50 -12.58 -14.11
N VAL A 104 -17.31 -11.65 -13.67
CA VAL A 104 -17.52 -10.37 -14.38
C VAL A 104 -16.52 -9.34 -13.87
N HIS A 105 -15.69 -8.86 -14.78
CA HIS A 105 -14.57 -7.96 -14.44
C HIS A 105 -14.32 -6.90 -15.51
N ASP A 106 -13.76 -5.77 -15.06
CA ASP A 106 -13.26 -4.70 -15.93
C ASP A 106 -12.00 -4.09 -15.29
N TYR A 107 -10.83 -4.37 -15.88
CA TYR A 107 -9.56 -3.82 -15.38
C TYR A 107 -9.05 -2.71 -16.27
N ARG A 108 -8.72 -1.56 -15.67
CA ARG A 108 -8.31 -0.34 -16.39
C ARG A 108 -7.01 0.21 -15.89
N VAL A 109 -6.19 0.68 -16.82
CA VAL A 109 -5.05 1.53 -16.50
C VAL A 109 -5.57 2.93 -16.21
N ILE A 110 -5.15 3.51 -15.08
CA ILE A 110 -5.51 4.87 -14.66
C ILE A 110 -4.27 5.65 -14.25
N GLU A 111 -4.35 6.97 -14.34
CA GLU A 111 -3.32 7.85 -13.77
C GLU A 111 -3.69 8.22 -12.33
N ALA A 112 -2.74 8.10 -11.43
CA ALA A 112 -2.91 8.36 -9.99
C ALA A 112 -4.14 7.62 -9.42
N PHE A 113 -5.04 8.33 -8.72
CA PHE A 113 -6.23 7.74 -8.08
C PHE A 113 -7.54 8.14 -8.76
N THR A 114 -7.51 8.95 -9.81
CA THR A 114 -8.73 9.40 -10.48
C THR A 114 -9.28 8.30 -11.38
N THR A 115 -10.42 7.75 -11.01
CA THR A 115 -11.08 6.72 -11.81
C THR A 115 -12.09 7.33 -12.80
N PRO A 116 -12.34 6.65 -13.94
CA PRO A 116 -13.32 7.12 -14.92
C PRO A 116 -14.79 6.80 -14.54
N PHE A 117 -15.03 6.41 -13.29
CA PHE A 117 -16.36 5.98 -12.85
C PHE A 117 -17.19 7.17 -12.29
N PRO A 118 -18.52 7.14 -12.46
CA PRO A 118 -19.38 8.14 -11.86
C PRO A 118 -19.44 8.02 -10.33
N PRO A 119 -19.78 9.12 -9.62
CA PRO A 119 -19.99 9.07 -8.18
C PRO A 119 -21.04 8.02 -7.79
N GLY A 120 -20.81 7.34 -6.67
CA GLY A 120 -21.75 6.37 -6.11
C GLY A 120 -21.98 5.11 -6.96
N ALA A 121 -21.03 4.76 -7.85
CA ALA A 121 -21.19 3.64 -8.76
C ALA A 121 -21.01 2.26 -8.10
N PHE A 122 -20.41 2.20 -6.90
CA PHE A 122 -19.97 0.95 -6.29
C PHE A 122 -20.58 0.73 -4.91
N SER A 123 -20.97 -0.51 -4.63
CA SER A 123 -21.37 -0.96 -3.29
C SER A 123 -20.15 -1.11 -2.36
N HIS A 124 -18.99 -1.44 -2.94
CA HIS A 124 -17.73 -1.60 -2.20
C HIS A 124 -16.57 -0.92 -2.93
N GLY A 125 -15.71 -0.26 -2.14
CA GLY A 125 -14.41 0.23 -2.59
C GLY A 125 -13.31 -0.40 -1.74
N ILE A 126 -12.33 -1.04 -2.39
CA ILE A 126 -11.24 -1.72 -1.68
C ILE A 126 -9.88 -1.28 -2.19
N THR A 127 -8.88 -1.35 -1.33
CA THR A 127 -7.47 -1.27 -1.72
C THR A 127 -6.58 -2.00 -0.72
N LEU A 128 -5.53 -2.65 -1.24
CA LEU A 128 -4.51 -3.33 -0.45
C LEU A 128 -3.18 -2.59 -0.55
N HIS A 129 -2.60 -2.31 0.60
CA HIS A 129 -1.27 -1.73 0.74
C HIS A 129 -1.05 -0.51 -0.19
N PRO A 130 -1.90 0.53 -0.04
CA PRO A 130 -1.67 1.79 -0.74
C PRO A 130 -0.40 2.44 -0.21
N LEU A 131 0.01 3.50 -0.86
CA LEU A 131 1.18 4.23 -0.43
C LEU A 131 0.99 4.87 0.94
N ALA A 132 2.09 4.94 1.66
CA ALA A 132 2.11 5.48 3.00
C ALA A 132 2.05 7.02 3.06
N ALA A 133 2.46 7.73 2.00
CA ALA A 133 2.51 9.20 1.99
C ALA A 133 1.12 9.83 2.26
N PRO A 134 0.99 10.71 3.26
CA PRO A 134 -0.33 11.20 3.72
C PRO A 134 -1.15 11.88 2.62
N ALA A 135 -0.52 12.71 1.78
CA ALA A 135 -1.22 13.42 0.70
C ALA A 135 -1.82 12.48 -0.35
N GLU A 136 -1.14 11.38 -0.63
CA GLU A 136 -1.59 10.38 -1.60
C GLU A 136 -2.67 9.49 -1.00
N ARG A 137 -2.52 9.12 0.26
CA ARG A 137 -3.54 8.40 1.01
C ARG A 137 -4.83 9.23 1.08
N ARG A 138 -4.72 10.53 1.33
CA ARG A 138 -5.88 11.44 1.31
C ARG A 138 -6.61 11.42 -0.04
N ARG A 139 -5.90 11.58 -1.16
CA ARG A 139 -6.48 11.55 -2.51
C ARG A 139 -7.19 10.21 -2.80
N MET A 140 -6.58 9.12 -2.40
CA MET A 140 -7.17 7.78 -2.56
C MET A 140 -8.46 7.65 -1.75
N LEU A 141 -8.48 8.10 -0.49
CA LEU A 141 -9.68 8.06 0.35
C LEU A 141 -10.80 8.97 -0.20
N GLU A 142 -10.46 10.14 -0.73
CA GLU A 142 -11.40 11.04 -1.39
C GLU A 142 -12.02 10.40 -2.64
N GLU A 143 -11.22 9.68 -3.44
CA GLU A 143 -11.74 8.96 -4.60
C GLU A 143 -12.66 7.80 -4.17
N LEU A 144 -12.28 7.01 -3.14
CA LEU A 144 -13.17 6.01 -2.57
C LEU A 144 -14.49 6.62 -2.10
N ALA A 145 -14.44 7.78 -1.42
CA ALA A 145 -15.63 8.49 -0.97
C ALA A 145 -16.51 8.98 -2.12
N ARG A 146 -15.91 9.33 -3.25
CA ARG A 146 -16.63 9.76 -4.43
C ARG A 146 -17.35 8.61 -5.13
N ILE A 147 -16.68 7.48 -5.30
CA ILE A 147 -17.19 6.37 -6.11
C ILE A 147 -18.07 5.37 -5.35
N VAL A 148 -17.92 5.29 -4.03
CA VAL A 148 -18.75 4.39 -3.19
C VAL A 148 -20.13 5.02 -2.98
N ALA A 149 -21.17 4.22 -3.24
CA ALA A 149 -22.57 4.61 -3.08
C ALA A 149 -22.90 4.94 -1.62
N PRO A 150 -23.90 5.78 -1.34
CA PRO A 150 -24.44 5.96 0.00
C PRO A 150 -24.73 4.60 0.67
N ARG A 151 -24.30 4.43 1.92
CA ARG A 151 -24.32 3.18 2.70
C ARG A 151 -23.43 2.05 2.19
N GLY A 152 -22.72 2.24 1.05
CA GLY A 152 -21.69 1.32 0.56
C GLY A 152 -20.50 1.26 1.50
N GLN A 153 -19.67 0.24 1.37
CA GLN A 153 -18.54 -0.02 2.24
C GLN A 153 -17.21 0.36 1.58
N ALA A 154 -16.33 1.03 2.31
CA ALA A 154 -14.92 1.13 1.96
C ALA A 154 -14.08 0.25 2.90
N LEU A 155 -13.04 -0.40 2.35
CA LEU A 155 -12.04 -1.16 3.11
C LEU A 155 -10.64 -0.85 2.57
N VAL A 156 -9.77 -0.44 3.46
CA VAL A 156 -8.36 -0.16 3.12
C VAL A 156 -7.47 -0.93 4.08
N ALA A 157 -6.61 -1.79 3.54
CA ALA A 157 -5.65 -2.54 4.33
C ALA A 157 -4.23 -2.06 4.04
N MET A 158 -3.44 -1.71 5.07
CA MET A 158 -2.08 -1.22 4.92
C MET A 158 -1.23 -1.43 6.19
N PRO A 159 0.11 -1.35 6.08
CA PRO A 159 0.96 -1.35 7.27
C PRO A 159 0.76 -0.04 8.04
N LEU A 160 0.52 -0.16 9.36
CA LEU A 160 0.40 0.97 10.28
C LEU A 160 1.74 1.34 10.91
N ARG A 161 1.73 2.42 11.68
CA ARG A 161 2.90 2.88 12.46
C ARG A 161 3.46 1.77 13.32
N GLY A 162 4.79 1.73 13.43
CA GLY A 162 5.52 0.63 14.08
C GLY A 162 5.79 -0.57 13.17
N SER A 163 5.26 -0.63 11.94
CA SER A 163 5.72 -1.61 10.96
C SER A 163 7.15 -1.33 10.51
N PHE A 164 7.94 -2.39 10.37
CA PHE A 164 9.33 -2.36 9.90
C PHE A 164 10.26 -1.53 10.81
N ILE A 165 9.92 -1.45 12.10
CA ILE A 165 10.67 -0.65 13.07
C ILE A 165 12.12 -1.14 13.19
N GLU A 166 12.36 -2.43 13.01
CA GLU A 166 13.70 -3.04 13.09
C GLU A 166 14.64 -2.48 12.01
N ILE A 167 14.13 -2.24 10.80
CA ILE A 167 14.91 -1.58 9.73
C ILE A 167 15.17 -0.11 10.12
N ALA A 168 14.17 0.58 10.66
CA ALA A 168 14.34 1.96 11.09
C ALA A 168 15.38 2.08 12.22
N ASP A 169 15.40 1.13 13.16
CA ASP A 169 16.39 1.10 14.25
C ASP A 169 17.81 0.87 13.75
N LEU A 170 18.00 -0.03 12.78
CA LEU A 170 19.31 -0.24 12.14
C LEU A 170 19.75 0.98 11.33
N LEU A 171 18.81 1.69 10.67
CA LEU A 171 19.11 2.95 9.99
C LEU A 171 19.49 4.06 10.98
N ARG A 172 18.86 4.13 12.17
CA ARG A 172 19.24 5.02 13.27
C ARG A 172 20.64 4.71 13.78
N GLU A 173 20.95 3.43 13.95
CA GLU A 173 22.29 2.99 14.34
C GLU A 173 23.34 3.39 13.30
N CYS A 174 23.04 3.20 12.01
CA CYS A 174 23.89 3.65 10.91
C CYS A 174 24.15 5.16 10.99
N ALA A 175 23.07 5.94 11.16
CA ALA A 175 23.16 7.38 11.24
C ALA A 175 24.00 7.85 12.43
N LEU A 176 23.82 7.23 13.60
CA LEU A 176 24.56 7.56 14.83
C LEU A 176 26.04 7.23 14.69
N LYS A 177 26.39 6.04 14.19
CA LYS A 177 27.79 5.59 14.04
C LYS A 177 28.59 6.41 13.03
N ASN A 178 27.90 6.95 12.01
CA ASN A 178 28.53 7.69 10.95
C ASN A 178 28.26 9.20 11.02
N GLU A 179 27.68 9.68 12.13
CA GLU A 179 27.35 11.09 12.37
C GLU A 179 26.46 11.72 11.25
N LEU A 180 25.55 10.92 10.67
CA LEU A 180 24.69 11.32 9.54
C LEU A 180 23.37 11.95 10.05
N THR A 181 23.40 13.23 10.44
CA THR A 181 22.22 13.94 10.97
C THR A 181 21.05 13.96 9.98
N GLU A 182 21.34 14.10 8.69
CA GLU A 182 20.30 14.09 7.65
C GLU A 182 19.58 12.74 7.58
N LEU A 183 20.30 11.61 7.69
CA LEU A 183 19.70 10.28 7.75
C LEU A 183 18.84 10.13 9.02
N THR A 184 19.27 10.60 10.16
CA THR A 184 18.46 10.60 11.40
C THR A 184 17.13 11.29 11.16
N ASN A 185 17.16 12.52 10.65
CA ASN A 185 15.95 13.30 10.38
C ASN A 185 15.04 12.63 9.37
N ALA A 186 15.62 12.04 8.31
CA ALA A 186 14.86 11.33 7.26
C ALA A 186 14.16 10.07 7.81
N VAL A 187 14.84 9.29 8.65
CA VAL A 187 14.26 8.10 9.29
C VAL A 187 13.09 8.49 10.21
N GLU A 188 13.27 9.53 11.05
CA GLU A 188 12.20 9.99 11.93
C GLU A 188 10.98 10.49 11.13
N ALA A 189 11.21 11.25 10.07
CA ALA A 189 10.14 11.69 9.17
C ALA A 189 9.44 10.49 8.51
N ALA A 190 10.19 9.53 7.98
CA ALA A 190 9.65 8.35 7.30
C ALA A 190 8.78 7.48 8.22
N VAL A 191 9.19 7.29 9.46
CA VAL A 191 8.42 6.53 10.47
C VAL A 191 7.06 7.18 10.75
N GLN A 192 6.96 8.52 10.66
CA GLN A 192 5.70 9.25 10.88
C GLN A 192 4.72 9.19 9.70
N LEU A 193 5.14 8.76 8.50
CA LEU A 193 4.27 8.74 7.33
C LEU A 193 3.16 7.69 7.42
N ARG A 194 3.41 6.56 8.10
CA ARG A 194 2.38 5.56 8.35
C ARG A 194 1.43 6.04 9.44
N PRO A 195 0.12 5.89 9.25
CA PRO A 195 -0.85 6.32 10.25
C PRO A 195 -0.82 5.41 11.49
N THR A 196 -1.22 5.96 12.64
CA THR A 196 -1.75 5.16 13.74
C THR A 196 -3.15 4.69 13.38
N ASP A 197 -3.70 3.76 14.14
CA ASP A 197 -5.10 3.33 14.03
C ASP A 197 -6.08 4.51 14.20
N GLU A 198 -5.87 5.36 15.19
CA GLU A 198 -6.72 6.54 15.42
C GLU A 198 -6.65 7.54 14.27
N LEU A 199 -5.43 7.77 13.70
CA LEU A 199 -5.28 8.66 12.56
C LEU A 199 -5.97 8.06 11.33
N PHE A 200 -5.82 6.77 11.09
CA PHE A 200 -6.39 6.09 9.93
C PHE A 200 -7.92 6.10 9.98
N LYS A 201 -8.49 5.87 11.17
CA LYS A 201 -9.92 6.04 11.44
C LYS A 201 -10.39 7.44 11.08
N ARG A 202 -9.74 8.46 11.63
CA ARG A 202 -10.09 9.86 11.41
C ARG A 202 -10.01 10.26 9.93
N GLU A 203 -8.96 9.85 9.22
CA GLU A 203 -8.82 10.12 7.79
C GLU A 203 -10.00 9.60 6.98
N LEU A 204 -10.52 8.41 7.29
CA LEU A 204 -11.70 7.86 6.61
C LEU A 204 -13.00 8.59 7.01
N GLU A 205 -13.15 8.98 8.28
CA GLU A 205 -14.30 9.77 8.77
C GLU A 205 -14.36 11.15 8.09
N GLU A 206 -13.20 11.82 7.93
CA GLU A 206 -13.09 13.15 7.32
C GLU A 206 -13.51 13.19 5.85
N VAL A 207 -13.31 12.11 5.11
CA VAL A 207 -13.76 12.03 3.70
C VAL A 207 -15.22 11.59 3.56
N GLY A 208 -15.94 11.42 4.69
CA GLY A 208 -17.40 11.23 4.70
C GLY A 208 -17.85 9.78 4.85
N PHE A 209 -17.09 8.97 5.57
CA PHE A 209 -17.54 7.67 6.05
C PHE A 209 -18.00 7.77 7.52
N GLU A 210 -18.83 6.84 7.94
CA GLU A 210 -19.35 6.65 9.29
C GLU A 210 -19.24 5.19 9.71
N PHE A 211 -19.46 4.89 10.98
CA PHE A 211 -19.25 3.55 11.55
C PHE A 211 -17.85 3.02 11.22
N VAL A 212 -16.88 3.93 11.32
CA VAL A 212 -15.49 3.61 10.97
C VAL A 212 -14.85 2.83 12.11
N ASP A 213 -14.28 1.69 11.76
CA ASP A 213 -13.52 0.83 12.66
C ASP A 213 -12.16 0.45 12.05
N VAL A 214 -11.17 0.18 12.89
CA VAL A 214 -9.83 -0.24 12.50
C VAL A 214 -9.47 -1.52 13.24
N ASP A 215 -9.30 -2.60 12.48
CA ASP A 215 -8.75 -3.85 13.02
C ASP A 215 -7.24 -3.88 12.80
N VAL A 216 -6.49 -4.18 13.86
CA VAL A 216 -5.02 -4.23 13.81
C VAL A 216 -4.54 -5.60 14.22
N ARG A 217 -3.66 -6.20 13.40
CA ARG A 217 -3.01 -7.48 13.70
C ARG A 217 -1.52 -7.39 13.44
N THR A 218 -0.71 -7.70 14.44
CA THR A 218 0.73 -7.80 14.25
C THR A 218 1.09 -9.12 13.58
N ARG A 219 1.94 -9.06 12.58
CA ARG A 219 2.52 -10.16 11.83
C ARG A 219 4.04 -10.04 11.84
N THR A 220 4.71 -11.15 11.62
CA THR A 220 6.18 -11.20 11.57
C THR A 220 6.60 -11.86 10.27
N LEU A 221 7.48 -11.19 9.52
CA LEU A 221 8.24 -11.78 8.43
C LEU A 221 9.59 -12.25 8.97
N ARG A 222 10.08 -13.39 8.49
CA ARG A 222 11.33 -13.98 8.97
C ARG A 222 12.31 -14.15 7.83
N PHE A 223 13.55 -13.74 8.09
CA PHE A 223 14.65 -13.82 7.15
C PHE A 223 15.86 -14.45 7.84
N GLU A 224 16.53 -15.38 7.17
CA GLU A 224 17.70 -16.06 7.72
C GLU A 224 18.91 -15.13 7.89
N ASN A 225 19.00 -14.10 7.02
CA ASN A 225 20.12 -13.15 7.00
C ASN A 225 19.74 -11.88 6.23
N GLY A 226 20.62 -10.89 6.27
CA GLY A 226 20.42 -9.61 5.58
C GLY A 226 20.34 -9.77 4.06
N ARG A 227 21.12 -10.71 3.49
CA ARG A 227 21.05 -11.00 2.05
C ARG A 227 19.65 -11.47 1.65
N GLN A 228 19.07 -12.44 2.39
CA GLN A 228 17.73 -12.94 2.10
C GLN A 228 16.67 -11.82 2.19
N LEU A 229 16.75 -10.94 3.19
CA LEU A 229 15.87 -9.79 3.30
C LEU A 229 15.91 -8.91 2.03
N PHE A 230 17.11 -8.55 1.57
CA PHE A 230 17.27 -7.62 0.45
C PHE A 230 17.04 -8.27 -0.93
N GLU A 231 17.15 -9.59 -1.05
CA GLU A 231 16.83 -10.35 -2.26
C GLU A 231 15.34 -10.77 -2.31
N ASP A 232 14.62 -10.69 -1.20
CA ASP A 232 13.21 -11.04 -1.12
C ASP A 232 12.34 -10.18 -2.05
N PRO A 233 11.43 -10.80 -2.83
CA PRO A 233 10.59 -10.07 -3.79
C PRO A 233 9.70 -8.99 -3.17
N ALA A 234 9.12 -9.21 -1.97
CA ALA A 234 8.30 -8.20 -1.31
C ALA A 234 9.15 -7.01 -0.86
N THR A 235 10.34 -7.30 -0.31
CA THR A 235 11.31 -6.26 0.05
C THR A 235 11.72 -5.45 -1.18
N ARG A 236 12.08 -6.10 -2.28
CA ARG A 236 12.56 -5.43 -3.50
C ARG A 236 11.50 -4.61 -4.22
N LEU A 237 10.26 -5.14 -4.31
CA LEU A 237 9.20 -4.53 -5.10
C LEU A 237 8.28 -3.59 -4.31
N MET A 238 8.27 -3.69 -2.98
CA MET A 238 7.41 -2.87 -2.14
C MET A 238 8.17 -2.06 -1.09
N LEU A 239 8.97 -2.72 -0.23
CA LEU A 239 9.53 -2.06 0.92
C LEU A 239 10.69 -1.12 0.58
N LEU A 240 11.67 -1.59 -0.16
CA LEU A 240 12.83 -0.77 -0.55
C LEU A 240 12.46 0.46 -1.38
N PRO A 241 11.58 0.36 -2.40
CA PRO A 241 11.13 1.54 -3.11
C PRO A 241 10.43 2.56 -2.21
N GLU A 242 9.60 2.09 -1.27
CA GLU A 242 8.95 2.97 -0.29
C GLU A 242 9.97 3.64 0.63
N PHE A 243 10.93 2.89 1.18
CA PHE A 243 11.99 3.44 2.03
C PHE A 243 12.84 4.46 1.28
N ARG A 244 13.29 4.16 0.06
CA ARG A 244 14.10 5.09 -0.75
C ARG A 244 13.40 6.42 -0.99
N VAL A 245 12.13 6.38 -1.32
CA VAL A 245 11.31 7.59 -1.51
C VAL A 245 11.17 8.36 -0.21
N ASN A 246 10.83 7.69 0.87
CA ASN A 246 10.55 8.32 2.16
C ASN A 246 11.81 8.88 2.83
N LEU A 247 12.96 8.25 2.62
CA LEU A 247 14.24 8.72 3.16
C LEU A 247 14.87 9.82 2.30
N HIS A 248 14.36 10.07 1.08
CA HIS A 248 14.93 11.03 0.12
C HIS A 248 16.44 10.86 -0.12
N MET A 249 16.95 9.63 0.00
CA MET A 249 18.38 9.35 -0.11
C MET A 249 18.72 8.70 -1.45
N PRO A 250 19.67 9.27 -2.20
CA PRO A 250 20.13 8.68 -3.46
C PRO A 250 21.11 7.52 -3.25
N ASP A 251 21.69 7.39 -2.05
CA ASP A 251 22.75 6.43 -1.74
C ASP A 251 22.18 5.16 -1.09
N ASP A 252 22.67 4.01 -1.54
CA ASP A 252 22.30 2.70 -0.98
C ASP A 252 23.21 2.28 0.20
N ALA A 253 24.18 3.09 0.61
CA ALA A 253 25.09 2.78 1.72
C ALA A 253 24.38 2.52 3.05
N PRO A 254 23.32 3.26 3.43
CA PRO A 254 22.57 2.93 4.66
C PRO A 254 21.91 1.54 4.60
N PHE A 255 21.44 1.11 3.45
CA PHE A 255 20.88 -0.23 3.29
C PHE A 255 21.94 -1.34 3.27
N ALA A 256 23.14 -1.06 2.75
CA ALA A 256 24.28 -1.96 2.88
C ALA A 256 24.66 -2.16 4.35
N TYR A 257 24.66 -1.07 5.15
CA TYR A 257 24.84 -1.15 6.59
C TYR A 257 23.77 -2.04 7.27
N VAL A 258 22.49 -1.83 6.93
CA VAL A 258 21.38 -2.64 7.49
C VAL A 258 21.62 -4.13 7.20
N ARG A 259 21.99 -4.48 5.97
CA ARG A 259 22.30 -5.87 5.58
C ARG A 259 23.41 -6.46 6.44
N GLU A 260 24.54 -5.77 6.57
CA GLU A 260 25.69 -6.20 7.34
C GLU A 260 25.38 -6.30 8.84
N ALA A 261 24.60 -5.38 9.37
CA ALA A 261 24.17 -5.39 10.77
C ALA A 261 23.26 -6.58 11.07
N ILE A 262 22.35 -6.93 10.17
CA ILE A 262 21.52 -8.14 10.30
C ILE A 262 22.40 -9.38 10.33
N ASP A 263 23.32 -9.52 9.39
CA ASP A 263 24.25 -10.68 9.32
C ASP A 263 25.10 -10.81 10.59
N LYS A 264 25.46 -9.68 11.21
CA LYS A 264 26.26 -9.63 12.42
C LYS A 264 25.45 -9.92 13.69
N TYR A 265 24.26 -9.31 13.85
CA TYR A 265 23.52 -9.33 15.11
C TYR A 265 22.59 -10.54 15.22
N TRP A 266 22.19 -11.13 14.11
CA TRP A 266 21.34 -12.32 14.04
C TRP A 266 22.05 -13.53 13.43
N SER A 267 23.38 -13.66 13.68
CA SER A 267 24.18 -14.79 13.19
C SER A 267 23.66 -16.16 13.62
N ASP A 268 23.02 -16.23 14.80
CA ASP A 268 22.54 -17.47 15.41
C ASP A 268 21.01 -17.63 15.36
N GLY A 269 20.30 -16.78 14.60
CA GLY A 269 18.85 -16.82 14.51
C GLY A 269 18.30 -16.04 13.34
N ALA A 270 16.98 -16.15 13.13
CA ALA A 270 16.33 -15.40 12.07
C ALA A 270 16.13 -13.92 12.47
N PHE A 271 16.32 -13.03 11.52
CA PHE A 271 15.87 -11.63 11.63
C PHE A 271 14.36 -11.58 11.48
N GLU A 272 13.69 -11.04 12.47
CA GLU A 272 12.24 -10.87 12.47
C GLU A 272 11.87 -9.43 12.17
N LEU A 273 10.99 -9.25 11.18
CA LEU A 273 10.50 -7.96 10.73
C LEU A 273 9.01 -7.81 11.07
N THR A 274 8.70 -6.84 11.90
CA THR A 274 7.33 -6.58 12.38
C THR A 274 6.48 -5.88 11.31
N VAL A 275 5.26 -6.36 11.11
CA VAL A 275 4.24 -5.75 10.25
C VAL A 275 2.95 -5.57 11.05
N ASN A 276 2.57 -4.35 11.37
CA ASN A 276 1.29 -4.02 11.95
C ASN A 276 0.26 -3.86 10.82
N VAL A 277 -0.44 -4.93 10.51
CA VAL A 277 -1.49 -4.96 9.48
C VAL A 277 -2.73 -4.25 10.02
N GLY A 278 -3.06 -3.08 9.47
CA GLY A 278 -4.29 -2.38 9.78
C GLY A 278 -5.30 -2.50 8.65
N VAL A 279 -6.56 -2.77 8.98
CA VAL A 279 -7.67 -2.70 8.04
C VAL A 279 -8.69 -1.71 8.58
N VAL A 280 -8.82 -0.57 7.90
CA VAL A 280 -9.90 0.38 8.18
C VAL A 280 -11.11 0.05 7.31
N THR A 281 -12.30 0.05 7.91
CA THR A 281 -13.57 -0.09 7.21
C THR A 281 -14.55 0.97 7.65
N GLY A 282 -15.45 1.38 6.75
CA GLY A 282 -16.49 2.35 7.06
C GLY A 282 -17.64 2.30 6.05
N ARG A 283 -18.78 2.91 6.41
CA ARG A 283 -19.94 3.06 5.54
C ARG A 283 -20.00 4.47 4.99
N ARG A 284 -20.24 4.62 3.69
CA ARG A 284 -20.43 5.94 3.08
C ARG A 284 -21.68 6.59 3.67
N LYS A 285 -21.56 7.81 4.20
CA LYS A 285 -22.69 8.56 4.73
C LYS A 285 -23.82 8.67 3.72
N SER A 286 -25.05 8.58 4.16
CA SER A 286 -26.22 8.96 3.36
C SER A 286 -26.18 10.48 3.17
N ALA A 287 -26.46 10.94 1.95
CA ALA A 287 -26.55 12.37 1.67
C ALA A 287 -27.72 13.00 2.40
#